data_0b8197f508a22712f3bcdeed6aa8af75
#
_entry.id   0b8197f508a22712f3bcdeed6aa8af75
#
_cell.length_a   1.000
_cell.length_b   1.000
_cell.length_c   1.000
_cell.angle_alpha   90.00
_cell.angle_beta   90.00
_cell.angle_gamma   90.00
#
_symmetry.space_group_name_H-M   'P 1'
#
loop_
_entity.id
_entity.type
_entity.pdbx_description
1 polymer ?
#
loop_
_entity_poly.entity_id
_entity_poly.type
_entity_poly.pdbx_seq_one_letter_code
_entity_poly.pdbx_strand_id
1 'polypeptide(L)'
;YLKRVWFASGIHHHYGCEKFVPGFSEESFYEMVGAVADEYLPLSKGQSKEDLLGILVPVIFNPEVMPKRVNQKDGEDLVQTSACNFYDNVSQAEVERFYARMKDDGNEQAPSYGLNSKLTKRNGELVELKWTEDGLYGAAIKEIVSWLLRAQKYAENEEQKHLIDLLVKYYRTG
;
A
#
# COMPACT_ATOMS: atom_id res chain seq x y z
N TYR A 1 -12.92 15.62 9.67
CA TYR A 1 -11.81 14.68 9.55
C TYR A 1 -11.97 13.78 8.32
N LEU A 2 -13.04 13.01 8.20
CA LEU A 2 -13.28 12.04 7.13
C LEU A 2 -13.19 12.65 5.71
N LYS A 3 -13.77 13.84 5.49
CA LYS A 3 -13.63 14.54 4.21
C LYS A 3 -12.16 14.83 3.85
N ARG A 4 -11.33 15.22 4.81
CA ARG A 4 -9.90 15.44 4.57
C ARG A 4 -9.21 14.14 4.15
N VAL A 5 -9.51 13.04 4.84
CA VAL A 5 -8.97 11.70 4.52
C VAL A 5 -9.36 11.29 3.09
N TRP A 6 -10.62 11.49 2.70
CA TRP A 6 -11.06 11.17 1.34
C TRP A 6 -10.38 12.02 0.27
N PHE A 7 -10.33 13.34 0.45
CA PHE A 7 -9.71 14.24 -0.52
C PHE A 7 -8.19 14.06 -0.62
N ALA A 8 -7.52 13.68 0.47
CA ALA A 8 -6.09 13.42 0.48
C ALA A 8 -5.72 11.98 0.10
N SER A 9 -6.71 11.10 -0.11
CA SER A 9 -6.51 9.65 -0.33
C SER A 9 -5.72 8.99 0.80
N GLY A 10 -5.94 9.42 2.05
CA GLY A 10 -5.27 8.88 3.24
C GLY A 10 -5.26 9.86 4.42
N ILE A 11 -4.66 9.42 5.52
CA ILE A 11 -4.64 10.15 6.80
C ILE A 11 -3.64 11.31 6.83
N HIS A 12 -2.90 11.56 5.73
CA HIS A 12 -1.87 12.59 5.65
C HIS A 12 -2.23 13.67 4.63
N HIS A 13 -1.75 14.89 4.88
CA HIS A 13 -1.85 15.97 3.91
C HIS A 13 -1.04 15.62 2.65
N HIS A 14 -1.66 15.76 1.47
CA HIS A 14 -1.07 15.27 0.24
C HIS A 14 0.14 16.08 -0.26
N TYR A 15 0.28 17.34 0.14
CA TYR A 15 1.48 18.16 -0.14
C TYR A 15 2.46 18.17 1.03
N GLY A 16 1.99 18.51 2.26
CA GLY A 16 2.83 18.67 3.44
C GLY A 16 3.25 17.36 4.10
N CYS A 17 2.61 16.26 3.74
CA CYS A 17 2.85 14.91 4.29
C CYS A 17 2.51 14.73 5.79
N GLU A 18 2.07 15.77 6.49
CA GLU A 18 1.72 15.71 7.90
C GLU A 18 0.40 14.94 8.09
N LYS A 19 0.31 14.27 9.22
CA LYS A 19 -0.88 13.55 9.63
C LYS A 19 -2.01 14.49 10.03
N PHE A 20 -3.23 14.19 9.60
CA PHE A 20 -4.42 14.90 10.05
C PHE A 20 -4.74 14.54 11.50
N VAL A 21 -4.91 15.57 12.32
CA VAL A 21 -5.41 15.43 13.67
C VAL A 21 -6.94 15.53 13.65
N PRO A 22 -7.68 14.58 14.25
CA PRO A 22 -9.14 14.68 14.37
C PRO A 22 -9.54 15.83 15.32
N GLY A 23 -10.68 16.46 15.04
CA GLY A 23 -11.27 17.48 15.91
C GLY A 23 -12.29 16.90 16.90
N PHE A 24 -12.26 15.60 17.17
CA PHE A 24 -13.08 14.87 18.12
C PHE A 24 -12.21 13.98 18.99
N SER A 25 -12.71 13.58 20.17
CA SER A 25 -11.93 12.77 21.11
C SER A 25 -11.97 11.27 20.80
N GLU A 26 -11.04 10.52 21.39
CA GLU A 26 -11.01 9.06 21.32
C GLU A 26 -12.32 8.47 21.90
N GLU A 27 -12.82 9.01 23.02
CA GLU A 27 -14.07 8.55 23.65
C GLU A 27 -15.23 8.66 22.67
N SER A 28 -15.38 9.81 21.99
CA SER A 28 -16.41 10.00 20.97
C SER A 28 -16.25 9.01 19.81
N PHE A 29 -15.03 8.63 19.46
CA PHE A 29 -14.78 7.63 18.43
C PHE A 29 -15.20 6.22 18.88
N TYR A 30 -14.89 5.85 20.14
CA TYR A 30 -15.35 4.59 20.72
C TYR A 30 -16.89 4.52 20.78
N GLU A 31 -17.55 5.60 21.17
CA GLU A 31 -19.03 5.68 21.19
C GLU A 31 -19.61 5.52 19.77
N MET A 32 -19.07 6.21 18.78
CA MET A 32 -19.53 6.11 17.39
C MET A 32 -19.39 4.68 16.84
N VAL A 33 -18.24 4.04 17.03
CA VAL A 33 -18.02 2.66 16.56
C VAL A 33 -18.89 1.68 17.35
N GLY A 34 -19.03 1.88 18.65
CA GLY A 34 -19.89 1.05 19.51
C GLY A 34 -21.36 1.05 19.09
N ALA A 35 -21.86 2.20 18.60
CA ALA A 35 -23.24 2.36 18.13
C ALA A 35 -23.52 1.69 16.77
N VAL A 36 -22.48 1.34 15.99
CA VAL A 36 -22.65 0.69 14.67
C VAL A 36 -22.77 -0.82 14.85
N ALA A 37 -23.72 -1.47 14.18
CA ALA A 37 -23.84 -2.92 14.19
C ALA A 37 -22.63 -3.55 13.45
N ASP A 38 -22.19 -4.74 13.88
CA ASP A 38 -20.98 -5.41 13.39
C ASP A 38 -21.02 -5.65 11.89
N GLU A 39 -22.17 -5.93 11.32
CA GLU A 39 -22.37 -6.14 9.88
C GLU A 39 -22.03 -4.94 9.00
N TYR A 40 -22.01 -3.73 9.57
CA TYR A 40 -21.63 -2.49 8.87
C TYR A 40 -20.20 -2.06 9.13
N LEU A 41 -19.45 -2.83 9.92
CA LEU A 41 -18.04 -2.58 10.18
C LEU A 41 -17.15 -3.48 9.32
N PRO A 42 -15.97 -3.04 8.90
CA PRO A 42 -15.04 -3.82 8.07
C PRO A 42 -14.30 -4.87 8.90
N LEU A 43 -15.04 -5.69 9.64
CA LEU A 43 -14.47 -6.73 10.49
C LEU A 43 -14.02 -7.93 9.64
N SER A 44 -12.80 -8.39 9.86
CA SER A 44 -12.35 -9.68 9.34
C SER A 44 -13.02 -10.84 10.06
N LYS A 45 -13.01 -12.03 9.47
CA LYS A 45 -13.62 -13.21 10.10
C LYS A 45 -13.00 -13.48 11.48
N GLY A 46 -13.83 -13.41 12.52
CA GLY A 46 -13.42 -13.60 13.91
C GLY A 46 -12.79 -12.39 14.59
N GLN A 47 -12.77 -11.23 13.94
CA GLN A 47 -12.32 -9.97 14.52
C GLN A 47 -13.46 -9.31 15.30
N SER A 48 -13.17 -8.79 16.49
CA SER A 48 -14.10 -8.01 17.30
C SER A 48 -13.99 -6.50 16.99
N LYS A 49 -14.95 -5.70 17.51
CA LYS A 49 -14.85 -4.22 17.47
C LYS A 49 -13.63 -3.71 18.22
N GLU A 50 -13.31 -4.34 19.33
CA GLU A 50 -12.14 -4.02 20.17
C GLU A 50 -10.85 -4.23 19.38
N ASP A 51 -10.75 -5.32 18.63
CA ASP A 51 -9.58 -5.58 17.75
C ASP A 51 -9.47 -4.51 16.66
N LEU A 52 -10.60 -4.13 16.04
CA LEU A 52 -10.63 -3.06 15.03
C LEU A 52 -10.21 -1.71 15.64
N LEU A 53 -10.74 -1.36 16.81
CA LEU A 53 -10.40 -0.13 17.52
C LEU A 53 -8.94 -0.13 17.95
N GLY A 54 -8.41 -1.28 18.41
CA GLY A 54 -6.99 -1.44 18.74
C GLY A 54 -6.05 -1.13 17.56
N ILE A 55 -6.49 -1.34 16.33
CA ILE A 55 -5.76 -0.96 15.11
C ILE A 55 -5.96 0.51 14.77
N LEU A 56 -7.20 0.99 14.79
CA LEU A 56 -7.54 2.31 14.27
C LEU A 56 -7.17 3.46 15.21
N VAL A 57 -7.36 3.29 16.51
CA VAL A 57 -7.14 4.37 17.50
C VAL A 57 -5.69 4.86 17.50
N PRO A 58 -4.66 4.01 17.57
CA PRO A 58 -3.28 4.47 17.47
C PRO A 58 -2.98 5.17 16.14
N VAL A 59 -3.54 4.66 15.05
CA VAL A 59 -3.33 5.25 13.72
C VAL A 59 -3.98 6.62 13.60
N ILE A 60 -5.16 6.83 14.17
CA ILE A 60 -5.93 8.08 14.06
C ILE A 60 -5.42 9.14 15.05
N PHE A 61 -5.19 8.76 16.30
CA PHE A 61 -4.99 9.72 17.40
C PHE A 61 -3.54 9.84 17.87
N ASN A 62 -2.72 8.78 17.80
CA ASN A 62 -1.33 8.88 18.25
C ASN A 62 -0.46 9.60 17.20
N PRO A 63 0.11 10.78 17.52
CA PRO A 63 0.95 11.54 16.58
C PRO A 63 2.26 10.84 16.22
N GLU A 64 2.73 9.91 17.05
CA GLU A 64 3.98 9.16 16.82
C GLU A 64 3.78 7.95 15.89
N VAL A 65 2.53 7.50 15.68
CA VAL A 65 2.23 6.40 14.78
C VAL A 65 2.00 6.93 13.38
N MET A 66 2.80 6.52 12.41
CA MET A 66 2.75 7.00 11.03
C MET A 66 2.75 8.55 10.95
N PRO A 67 3.73 9.24 11.54
CA PRO A 67 3.70 10.70 11.68
C PRO A 67 3.69 11.44 10.35
N LYS A 68 4.31 10.85 9.31
CA LYS A 68 4.37 11.42 7.97
C LYS A 68 4.05 10.39 6.90
N ARG A 69 3.46 10.83 5.79
CA ARG A 69 3.30 9.98 4.60
C ARG A 69 4.66 9.62 4.00
N VAL A 70 5.52 10.60 3.82
CA VAL A 70 6.90 10.45 3.37
C VAL A 70 7.79 11.32 4.25
N ASN A 71 8.77 10.72 4.90
CA ASN A 71 9.81 11.43 5.60
C ASN A 71 11.05 11.54 4.68
N GLN A 72 11.64 12.74 4.62
CA GLN A 72 12.85 13.04 3.82
C GLN A 72 13.93 13.69 4.68
N LYS A 73 13.85 13.56 6.01
CA LYS A 73 14.76 14.20 6.92
C LYS A 73 16.09 13.44 6.98
N ASP A 74 17.19 14.14 6.76
CA ASP A 74 18.52 13.58 6.85
C ASP A 74 18.81 12.98 8.23
N GLY A 75 19.47 11.83 8.24
CA GLY A 75 19.88 11.14 9.47
C GLY A 75 18.80 10.29 10.15
N GLU A 76 17.60 10.23 9.58
CA GLU A 76 16.52 9.32 10.01
C GLU A 76 16.38 8.15 9.03
N ASP A 77 15.87 7.01 9.51
CA ASP A 77 15.48 5.89 8.65
C ASP A 77 14.20 6.27 7.88
N LEU A 78 14.35 6.58 6.60
CA LEU A 78 13.26 7.09 5.77
C LEU A 78 12.15 6.04 5.54
N VAL A 79 12.48 4.76 5.61
CA VAL A 79 11.54 3.66 5.43
C VAL A 79 10.69 3.46 6.67
N GLN A 80 11.31 3.39 7.84
CA GLN A 80 10.59 3.18 9.10
C GLN A 80 9.77 4.38 9.54
N THR A 81 10.18 5.59 9.17
CA THR A 81 9.51 6.84 9.55
C THR A 81 8.51 7.35 8.53
N SER A 82 8.34 6.65 7.40
CA SER A 82 7.35 6.95 6.37
C SER A 82 6.19 5.95 6.40
N ALA A 83 4.97 6.45 6.26
CA ALA A 83 3.75 5.64 6.17
C ALA A 83 3.49 5.20 4.72
N CYS A 84 4.40 4.46 4.11
CA CYS A 84 4.22 3.97 2.75
C CYS A 84 3.78 2.49 2.70
N ASN A 85 3.11 2.11 1.61
CA ASN A 85 2.60 0.74 1.44
C ASN A 85 3.64 -0.23 0.84
N PHE A 86 4.83 0.26 0.49
CA PHE A 86 5.87 -0.54 -0.20
C PHE A 86 6.76 -1.31 0.77
N TYR A 87 6.77 -0.94 2.04
CA TYR A 87 7.65 -1.52 3.05
C TYR A 87 6.88 -1.86 4.31
N ASP A 88 7.26 -2.96 4.95
CA ASP A 88 6.63 -3.42 6.19
C ASP A 88 7.66 -4.17 7.03
N ASN A 89 7.86 -3.73 8.28
CA ASN A 89 8.81 -4.32 9.23
C ASN A 89 10.24 -4.48 8.67
N VAL A 90 10.70 -3.50 7.90
CA VAL A 90 12.05 -3.44 7.32
C VAL A 90 12.68 -2.07 7.54
N SER A 91 14.00 -2.01 7.63
CA SER A 91 14.76 -0.77 7.71
C SER A 91 15.20 -0.29 6.33
N GLN A 92 15.55 1.00 6.22
CA GLN A 92 16.12 1.56 5.00
C GLN A 92 17.37 0.79 4.54
N ALA A 93 18.28 0.47 5.44
CA ALA A 93 19.49 -0.28 5.12
C ALA A 93 19.21 -1.70 4.59
N GLU A 94 18.13 -2.35 5.06
CA GLU A 94 17.71 -3.65 4.53
C GLU A 94 17.11 -3.52 3.13
N VAL A 95 16.31 -2.51 2.88
CA VAL A 95 15.72 -2.21 1.57
C VAL A 95 16.81 -1.93 0.54
N GLU A 96 17.75 -1.03 0.86
CA GLU A 96 18.86 -0.67 -0.02
C GLU A 96 19.72 -1.89 -0.37
N ARG A 97 20.05 -2.72 0.62
CA ARG A 97 20.82 -3.95 0.43
C ARG A 97 20.10 -5.00 -0.39
N PHE A 98 18.78 -5.10 -0.21
CA PHE A 98 17.94 -6.03 -0.97
C PHE A 98 17.94 -5.67 -2.46
N TYR A 99 17.63 -4.43 -2.79
CA TYR A 99 17.53 -3.99 -4.20
C TYR A 99 18.88 -3.73 -4.86
N ALA A 100 19.95 -3.45 -4.10
CA ALA A 100 21.31 -3.33 -4.67
C ALA A 100 21.75 -4.61 -5.40
N ARG A 101 21.27 -5.78 -5.00
CA ARG A 101 21.59 -7.06 -5.64
C ARG A 101 20.95 -7.23 -7.02
N MET A 102 19.94 -6.44 -7.33
CA MET A 102 19.17 -6.50 -8.58
C MET A 102 19.62 -5.44 -9.58
N LYS A 103 20.49 -4.50 -9.16
CA LYS A 103 21.00 -3.46 -10.06
C LYS A 103 21.95 -4.09 -11.06
N ASP A 104 21.74 -3.75 -12.33
CA ASP A 104 22.67 -4.02 -13.42
C ASP A 104 23.39 -2.71 -13.77
N ASP A 105 24.56 -2.50 -13.20
CA ASP A 105 25.36 -1.27 -13.39
C ASP A 105 25.89 -1.12 -14.83
N GLY A 106 25.79 -2.16 -15.66
CA GLY A 106 26.12 -2.12 -17.08
C GLY A 106 24.99 -1.67 -18.01
N ASN A 107 23.79 -1.47 -17.48
CA ASN A 107 22.61 -1.11 -18.26
C ASN A 107 22.02 0.25 -17.82
N GLU A 108 22.25 1.30 -18.61
CA GLU A 108 21.70 2.64 -18.36
C GLU A 108 20.16 2.69 -18.36
N GLN A 109 19.52 1.69 -18.96
CA GLN A 109 18.07 1.55 -19.03
C GLN A 109 17.54 0.43 -18.11
N ALA A 110 18.29 0.06 -17.07
CA ALA A 110 17.86 -0.95 -16.12
C ALA A 110 16.51 -0.57 -15.49
N PRO A 111 15.58 -1.54 -15.34
CA PRO A 111 14.29 -1.26 -14.74
C PRO A 111 14.43 -0.85 -13.27
N SER A 112 13.55 0.02 -12.82
CA SER A 112 13.39 0.31 -11.39
C SER A 112 12.70 -0.86 -10.70
N TYR A 113 13.22 -1.28 -9.55
CA TYR A 113 12.66 -2.35 -8.73
C TYR A 113 11.85 -1.80 -7.55
N GLY A 114 10.99 -2.63 -6.97
CA GLY A 114 10.21 -2.28 -5.79
C GLY A 114 9.00 -1.37 -6.03
N LEU A 115 8.63 -1.10 -7.29
CA LEU A 115 7.50 -0.23 -7.64
C LEU A 115 6.15 -0.96 -7.70
N ASN A 116 6.17 -2.29 -7.82
CA ASN A 116 4.98 -3.13 -7.92
C ASN A 116 4.99 -4.27 -6.90
N SER A 117 5.48 -3.97 -5.70
CA SER A 117 5.64 -4.96 -4.66
C SER A 117 5.67 -4.31 -3.27
N LYS A 118 5.54 -5.13 -2.26
CA LYS A 118 5.81 -4.81 -0.87
C LYS A 118 6.97 -5.65 -0.38
N LEU A 119 8.04 -5.02 0.10
CA LEU A 119 9.12 -5.71 0.80
C LEU A 119 8.76 -5.81 2.28
N THR A 120 8.76 -7.02 2.81
CA THR A 120 8.47 -7.32 4.22
C THR A 120 9.45 -8.34 4.78
N LYS A 121 9.44 -8.49 6.10
CA LYS A 121 10.22 -9.52 6.77
C LYS A 121 9.30 -10.62 7.32
N ARG A 122 9.54 -11.86 6.92
CA ARG A 122 8.83 -13.05 7.41
C ARG A 122 9.84 -14.03 7.99
N ASN A 123 9.66 -14.43 9.22
CA ASN A 123 10.59 -15.34 9.93
C ASN A 123 12.06 -14.91 9.86
N GLY A 124 12.32 -13.60 9.88
CA GLY A 124 13.66 -13.02 9.81
C GLY A 124 14.22 -12.85 8.38
N GLU A 125 13.55 -13.36 7.36
CA GLU A 125 13.98 -13.24 5.96
C GLU A 125 13.23 -12.13 5.23
N LEU A 126 13.92 -11.41 4.33
CA LEU A 126 13.32 -10.41 3.45
C LEU A 126 12.57 -11.09 2.32
N VAL A 127 11.28 -10.77 2.19
CA VAL A 127 10.39 -11.34 1.18
C VAL A 127 9.72 -10.20 0.41
N GLU A 128 9.83 -10.25 -0.92
CA GLU A 128 9.13 -9.33 -1.81
C GLU A 128 7.79 -9.94 -2.22
N LEU A 129 6.71 -9.27 -1.85
CA LEU A 129 5.33 -9.65 -2.18
C LEU A 129 4.87 -8.82 -3.37
N LYS A 130 4.84 -9.40 -4.55
CA LYS A 130 4.44 -8.71 -5.78
C LYS A 130 2.93 -8.53 -5.88
N TRP A 131 2.50 -7.48 -6.57
CA TRP A 131 1.10 -7.23 -6.93
C TRP A 131 0.79 -7.90 -8.26
N THR A 132 0.44 -9.17 -8.18
CA THR A 132 0.16 -10.04 -9.34
C THR A 132 -1.11 -10.85 -9.13
N GLU A 133 -1.57 -11.57 -10.15
CA GLU A 133 -2.75 -12.45 -10.07
C GLU A 133 -2.67 -13.43 -8.88
N ASP A 134 -1.48 -13.91 -8.54
CA ASP A 134 -1.25 -14.86 -7.46
C ASP A 134 -0.57 -14.23 -6.23
N GLY A 135 -0.36 -12.92 -6.25
CA GLY A 135 0.27 -12.15 -5.18
C GLY A 135 -0.71 -11.29 -4.38
N LEU A 136 -0.20 -10.13 -3.90
CA LEU A 136 -1.03 -9.13 -3.23
C LEU A 136 -2.10 -8.58 -4.18
N TYR A 137 -3.31 -8.40 -3.64
CA TYR A 137 -4.50 -7.95 -4.41
C TYR A 137 -4.90 -8.88 -5.56
N GLY A 138 -4.48 -10.15 -5.53
CA GLY A 138 -4.65 -11.11 -6.62
C GLY A 138 -6.08 -11.23 -7.14
N ALA A 139 -7.10 -11.22 -6.28
CA ALA A 139 -8.50 -11.27 -6.70
C ALA A 139 -8.88 -10.07 -7.59
N ALA A 140 -8.51 -8.85 -7.20
CA ALA A 140 -8.76 -7.64 -7.98
C ALA A 140 -7.95 -7.64 -9.28
N ILE A 141 -6.71 -8.11 -9.24
CA ILE A 141 -5.83 -8.18 -10.42
C ILE A 141 -6.36 -9.20 -11.44
N LYS A 142 -6.90 -10.34 -11.00
CA LYS A 142 -7.58 -11.30 -11.88
C LYS A 142 -8.74 -10.69 -12.64
N GLU A 143 -9.53 -9.85 -11.98
CA GLU A 143 -10.59 -9.09 -12.65
C GLU A 143 -10.03 -8.09 -13.67
N ILE A 144 -8.97 -7.36 -13.33
CA ILE A 144 -8.31 -6.44 -14.28
C ILE A 144 -7.84 -7.21 -15.52
N VAL A 145 -7.14 -8.32 -15.35
CA VAL A 145 -6.64 -9.16 -16.45
C VAL A 145 -7.79 -9.70 -17.30
N SER A 146 -8.89 -10.15 -16.66
CA SER A 146 -10.08 -10.60 -17.38
C SER A 146 -10.66 -9.53 -18.31
N TRP A 147 -10.75 -8.29 -17.81
CA TRP A 147 -11.24 -7.17 -18.61
C TRP A 147 -10.26 -6.74 -19.71
N LEU A 148 -8.95 -6.76 -19.44
CA LEU A 148 -7.93 -6.50 -20.46
C LEU A 148 -8.01 -7.51 -21.61
N LEU A 149 -8.14 -8.82 -21.33
CA LEU A 149 -8.30 -9.85 -22.35
C LEU A 149 -9.61 -9.72 -23.15
N ARG A 150 -10.67 -9.18 -22.55
CA ARG A 150 -11.89 -8.83 -23.26
C ARG A 150 -11.67 -7.62 -24.16
N ALA A 151 -11.04 -6.56 -23.65
CA ALA A 151 -10.75 -5.34 -24.40
C ALA A 151 -9.85 -5.62 -25.61
N GLN A 152 -8.91 -6.56 -25.50
CA GLN A 152 -8.01 -6.96 -26.57
C GLN A 152 -8.75 -7.38 -27.85
N LYS A 153 -9.94 -7.96 -27.71
CA LYS A 153 -10.78 -8.38 -28.86
C LYS A 153 -11.34 -7.21 -29.67
N TYR A 154 -11.29 -6.01 -29.11
CA TYR A 154 -11.78 -4.76 -29.71
C TYR A 154 -10.63 -3.79 -30.00
N ALA A 155 -9.37 -4.27 -29.96
CA ALA A 155 -8.22 -3.48 -30.32
C ALA A 155 -8.31 -3.00 -31.77
N GLU A 156 -8.02 -1.73 -32.02
CA GLU A 156 -8.12 -1.10 -33.33
C GLU A 156 -7.06 -1.60 -34.31
N ASN A 157 -5.91 -2.05 -33.77
CA ASN A 157 -4.77 -2.52 -34.54
C ASN A 157 -3.92 -3.49 -33.74
N GLU A 158 -2.93 -4.11 -34.40
CA GLU A 158 -2.04 -5.08 -33.76
C GLU A 158 -1.10 -4.42 -32.72
N GLU A 159 -0.78 -3.14 -32.86
CA GLU A 159 0.05 -2.41 -31.89
C GLU A 159 -0.71 -2.23 -30.56
N GLN A 160 -1.97 -1.84 -30.63
CA GLN A 160 -2.82 -1.73 -29.43
C GLN A 160 -3.05 -3.08 -28.77
N LYS A 161 -3.24 -4.13 -29.57
CA LYS A 161 -3.36 -5.50 -29.07
C LYS A 161 -2.09 -5.95 -28.36
N HIS A 162 -0.92 -5.68 -28.94
CA HIS A 162 0.37 -5.96 -28.32
C HIS A 162 0.58 -5.20 -27.00
N LEU A 163 0.18 -3.92 -26.94
CA LEU A 163 0.19 -3.13 -25.70
C LEU A 163 -0.61 -3.82 -24.59
N ILE A 164 -1.80 -4.30 -24.91
CA ILE A 164 -2.65 -5.01 -23.96
C ILE A 164 -1.99 -6.33 -23.52
N ASP A 165 -1.34 -7.07 -24.42
CA ASP A 165 -0.58 -8.28 -24.07
C ASP A 165 0.55 -7.98 -23.07
N LEU A 166 1.26 -6.87 -23.26
CA LEU A 166 2.31 -6.43 -22.32
C LEU A 166 1.74 -6.06 -20.95
N LEU A 167 0.58 -5.40 -20.90
CA LEU A 167 -0.12 -5.11 -19.64
C LEU A 167 -0.56 -6.39 -18.93
N VAL A 168 -1.14 -7.34 -19.64
CA VAL A 168 -1.52 -8.65 -19.10
C VAL A 168 -0.29 -9.38 -18.55
N LYS A 169 0.81 -9.37 -19.29
CA LYS A 169 2.07 -9.96 -18.85
C LYS A 169 2.56 -9.30 -17.57
N TYR A 170 2.55 -7.97 -17.51
CA TYR A 170 2.94 -7.21 -16.32
C TYR A 170 2.12 -7.61 -15.08
N TYR A 171 0.79 -7.68 -15.20
CA TYR A 171 -0.08 -8.08 -14.08
C TYR A 171 0.10 -9.55 -13.66
N ARG A 172 0.65 -10.39 -14.50
CA ARG A 172 0.94 -11.80 -14.20
C ARG A 172 2.31 -12.02 -13.59
N THR A 173 3.29 -11.22 -13.97
CA THR A 173 4.68 -11.46 -13.57
C THR A 173 5.24 -10.46 -12.55
N GLY A 174 4.63 -9.29 -12.47
CA GLY A 174 5.09 -8.18 -11.62
C GLY A 174 6.22 -7.39 -12.20
#